data_3dd6a408fe9f154d253250e864dad8cf
#
_entry.id   3dd6a408fe9f154d253250e864dad8cf
#
_cell.length_a   1.000
_cell.length_b   1.000
_cell.length_c   1.000
_cell.angle_alpha   90.00
_cell.angle_beta   90.00
_cell.angle_gamma   90.00
#
_symmetry.space_group_name_H-M   'P 1'
#
loop_
_entity.id
_entity.type
_entity.pdbx_description
1 polymer ?
#
loop_
_entity_poly.entity_id
_entity_poly.type
_entity_poly.pdbx_seq_one_letter_code
_entity_poly.pdbx_strand_id
1 'polypeptide(L)'
;MNADDIAGLDLNLLKVFEALYEEGGASRAALRLGLTQSAVSAALARLRVIYADPLFVRTGRGLAPTPRADELKPILSDALDRCRESLAITADGGERVGRTISIGLSDDFEIALGRALIDAITREAAGIRLIFRQTHSGIAGDALLRHGVDLAIASGGFSANGLSRRAVATGGYACLIDPAGRARAPRTLALAEFLQRDHLLVSSGGVIGIVDEALAALGHKRRVVASTTHFAALPYLLAGSAAVATIPAHAARAIAQSTSLRALACPVELPRYPVEIGWRTSTQRDPAIVRVRDAIAGCVAAIVAP
;
A
#
# COMPACT_ATOMS: atom_id res chain seq x y z
N MET A 1 -36.35 -14.22 -1.88
CA MET A 1 -35.97 -13.59 -3.16
C MET A 1 -35.16 -14.65 -3.90
N ASN A 2 -35.63 -15.10 -5.06
CA ASN A 2 -34.87 -16.09 -5.84
C ASN A 2 -33.54 -15.46 -6.29
N ALA A 3 -32.47 -16.25 -6.32
CA ALA A 3 -31.13 -15.78 -6.71
C ALA A 3 -31.06 -15.18 -8.13
N ASP A 4 -32.11 -15.38 -8.94
CA ASP A 4 -32.20 -14.92 -10.34
C ASP A 4 -32.91 -13.57 -10.49
N ASP A 5 -33.41 -12.94 -9.41
CA ASP A 5 -34.21 -11.71 -9.50
C ASP A 5 -33.37 -10.45 -9.22
N ILE A 6 -32.58 -10.05 -10.23
CA ILE A 6 -31.85 -8.78 -10.23
C ILE A 6 -32.81 -7.57 -10.33
N ALA A 7 -34.05 -7.77 -10.82
CA ALA A 7 -35.01 -6.70 -11.07
C ALA A 7 -35.38 -5.91 -9.78
N GLY A 8 -35.26 -6.54 -8.59
CA GLY A 8 -35.50 -5.88 -7.30
C GLY A 8 -34.28 -5.23 -6.67
N LEU A 9 -33.08 -5.37 -7.25
CA LEU A 9 -31.85 -4.86 -6.66
C LEU A 9 -31.57 -3.42 -7.12
N ASP A 10 -31.68 -2.47 -6.19
CA ASP A 10 -31.27 -1.08 -6.43
C ASP A 10 -29.73 -0.99 -6.40
N LEU A 11 -29.11 -0.76 -7.55
CA LEU A 11 -27.64 -0.67 -7.68
C LEU A 11 -27.03 0.44 -6.81
N ASN A 12 -27.78 1.44 -6.38
CA ASN A 12 -27.28 2.44 -5.44
C ASN A 12 -26.97 1.84 -4.06
N LEU A 13 -27.61 0.73 -3.68
CA LEU A 13 -27.30 0.04 -2.44
C LEU A 13 -25.87 -0.53 -2.46
N LEU A 14 -25.35 -0.93 -3.62
CA LEU A 14 -23.98 -1.43 -3.74
C LEU A 14 -22.95 -0.34 -3.44
N LYS A 15 -23.22 0.90 -3.88
CA LYS A 15 -22.37 2.06 -3.53
C LYS A 15 -22.39 2.35 -2.03
N VAL A 16 -23.55 2.20 -1.40
CA VAL A 16 -23.68 2.39 0.05
C VAL A 16 -22.94 1.29 0.80
N PHE A 17 -23.02 0.03 0.35
CA PHE A 17 -22.26 -1.08 0.92
C PHE A 17 -20.74 -0.81 0.83
N GLU A 18 -20.25 -0.46 -0.35
CA GLU A 18 -18.82 -0.16 -0.58
C GLU A 18 -18.34 0.98 0.32
N ALA A 19 -19.10 2.09 0.38
CA ALA A 19 -18.74 3.22 1.21
C ALA A 19 -18.76 2.88 2.72
N LEU A 20 -19.71 2.10 3.19
CA LEU A 20 -19.76 1.63 4.58
C LEU A 20 -18.57 0.74 4.93
N TYR A 21 -18.20 -0.16 4.01
CA TYR A 21 -17.08 -1.07 4.18
C TYR A 21 -15.74 -0.32 4.29
N GLU A 22 -15.52 0.66 3.42
CA GLU A 22 -14.27 1.40 3.36
C GLU A 22 -14.14 2.47 4.45
N GLU A 23 -15.24 3.15 4.77
CA GLU A 23 -15.24 4.24 5.75
C GLU A 23 -15.45 3.77 7.20
N GLY A 24 -15.97 2.54 7.39
CA GLY A 24 -16.22 1.98 8.71
C GLY A 24 -17.20 2.81 9.56
N GLY A 25 -18.13 3.56 8.92
CA GLY A 25 -19.11 4.38 9.64
C GLY A 25 -20.13 5.06 8.76
N ALA A 26 -21.41 5.08 9.20
CA ALA A 26 -22.52 5.61 8.41
C ALA A 26 -22.40 7.12 8.12
N SER A 27 -21.90 7.91 9.07
CA SER A 27 -21.70 9.35 8.86
C SER A 27 -20.61 9.64 7.83
N ARG A 28 -19.48 8.90 7.87
CA ARG A 28 -18.41 9.05 6.90
C ARG A 28 -18.83 8.57 5.51
N ALA A 29 -19.55 7.45 5.43
CA ALA A 29 -20.13 6.96 4.18
C ALA A 29 -21.13 7.95 3.58
N ALA A 30 -21.95 8.58 4.41
CA ALA A 30 -22.89 9.61 3.98
C ALA A 30 -22.16 10.83 3.37
N LEU A 31 -21.14 11.34 4.05
CA LEU A 31 -20.31 12.44 3.53
C LEU A 31 -19.66 12.08 2.18
N ARG A 32 -19.09 10.87 2.08
CA ARG A 32 -18.45 10.39 0.85
C ARG A 32 -19.42 10.33 -0.33
N LEU A 33 -20.67 9.90 -0.07
CA LEU A 33 -21.69 9.70 -1.10
C LEU A 33 -22.52 10.96 -1.39
N GLY A 34 -22.35 12.03 -0.62
CA GLY A 34 -23.23 13.22 -0.71
C GLY A 34 -24.66 12.94 -0.26
N LEU A 35 -24.85 12.01 0.67
CA LEU A 35 -26.14 11.60 1.22
C LEU A 35 -26.30 12.02 2.68
N THR A 36 -27.52 11.92 3.20
CA THR A 36 -27.78 12.05 4.63
C THR A 36 -27.45 10.73 5.35
N GLN A 37 -27.06 10.80 6.63
CA GLN A 37 -26.84 9.60 7.43
C GLN A 37 -28.08 8.71 7.54
N SER A 38 -29.27 9.31 7.58
CA SER A 38 -30.54 8.59 7.58
C SER A 38 -30.77 7.80 6.29
N ALA A 39 -30.41 8.37 5.13
CA ALA A 39 -30.47 7.69 3.83
C ALA A 39 -29.52 6.48 3.79
N VAL A 40 -28.29 6.64 4.27
CA VAL A 40 -27.33 5.52 4.38
C VAL A 40 -27.83 4.45 5.34
N SER A 41 -28.42 4.83 6.47
CA SER A 41 -29.00 3.88 7.44
C SER A 41 -30.19 3.12 6.87
N ALA A 42 -31.06 3.78 6.11
CA ALA A 42 -32.18 3.13 5.41
C ALA A 42 -31.69 2.17 4.32
N ALA A 43 -30.69 2.56 3.55
CA ALA A 43 -30.04 1.70 2.55
C ALA A 43 -29.41 0.46 3.21
N LEU A 44 -28.71 0.62 4.34
CA LEU A 44 -28.17 -0.51 5.10
C LEU A 44 -29.27 -1.44 5.62
N ALA A 45 -30.40 -0.90 6.07
CA ALA A 45 -31.53 -1.74 6.50
C ALA A 45 -32.08 -2.60 5.32
N ARG A 46 -32.16 -2.02 4.11
CA ARG A 46 -32.56 -2.77 2.90
C ARG A 46 -31.52 -3.84 2.54
N LEU A 47 -30.24 -3.53 2.59
CA LEU A 47 -29.16 -4.51 2.35
C LEU A 47 -29.22 -5.68 3.32
N ARG A 48 -29.50 -5.43 4.60
CA ARG A 48 -29.67 -6.47 5.62
C ARG A 48 -30.81 -7.44 5.29
N VAL A 49 -31.91 -6.93 4.76
CA VAL A 49 -33.03 -7.76 4.30
C VAL A 49 -32.62 -8.59 3.07
N ILE A 50 -31.95 -7.98 2.10
CA ILE A 50 -31.53 -8.65 0.85
C ILE A 50 -30.57 -9.81 1.14
N TYR A 51 -29.57 -9.60 1.99
CA TYR A 51 -28.53 -10.59 2.27
C TYR A 51 -28.80 -11.43 3.51
N ALA A 52 -29.92 -11.19 4.22
CA ALA A 52 -30.30 -11.85 5.48
C ALA A 52 -29.15 -11.88 6.52
N ASP A 53 -28.40 -10.77 6.60
CA ASP A 53 -27.23 -10.63 7.46
C ASP A 53 -27.12 -9.18 7.97
N PRO A 54 -26.63 -8.94 9.20
CA PRO A 54 -26.37 -7.59 9.70
C PRO A 54 -25.38 -6.78 8.85
N LEU A 55 -24.51 -7.41 8.10
CA LEU A 55 -23.45 -6.90 7.23
C LEU A 55 -22.41 -6.03 7.97
N PHE A 56 -22.86 -5.18 8.87
CA PHE A 56 -21.99 -4.34 9.68
C PHE A 56 -22.50 -4.31 11.11
N VAL A 57 -21.61 -4.58 12.07
CA VAL A 57 -21.85 -4.54 13.52
C VAL A 57 -21.20 -3.32 14.15
N ARG A 58 -21.83 -2.78 15.20
CA ARG A 58 -21.28 -1.65 15.94
C ARG A 58 -20.09 -2.09 16.78
N THR A 59 -19.03 -1.32 16.73
CA THR A 59 -17.86 -1.42 17.60
C THR A 59 -17.64 -0.08 18.30
N GLY A 60 -16.81 -0.05 19.32
CA GLY A 60 -16.48 1.20 20.02
C GLY A 60 -15.87 2.28 19.14
N ARG A 61 -15.39 1.94 17.93
CA ARG A 61 -14.75 2.85 16.97
C ARG A 61 -15.55 3.06 15.67
N GLY A 62 -16.75 2.50 15.55
CA GLY A 62 -17.56 2.64 14.35
C GLY A 62 -18.31 1.36 13.96
N LEU A 63 -18.23 0.99 12.70
CA LEU A 63 -18.82 -0.23 12.13
C LEU A 63 -17.72 -1.17 11.67
N ALA A 64 -17.82 -2.44 12.01
CA ALA A 64 -16.96 -3.51 11.50
C ALA A 64 -17.80 -4.43 10.58
N PRO A 65 -17.22 -4.93 9.45
CA PRO A 65 -17.91 -5.88 8.59
C PRO A 65 -18.11 -7.21 9.29
N THR A 66 -19.19 -7.91 8.92
CA THR A 66 -19.41 -9.33 9.27
C THR A 66 -18.62 -10.22 8.29
N PRO A 67 -18.39 -11.52 8.60
CA PRO A 67 -17.83 -12.48 7.64
C PRO A 67 -18.59 -12.51 6.31
N ARG A 68 -19.92 -12.35 6.37
CA ARG A 68 -20.75 -12.27 5.17
C ARG A 68 -20.47 -11.01 4.34
N ALA A 69 -20.25 -9.88 4.98
CA ALA A 69 -19.85 -8.65 4.27
C ALA A 69 -18.46 -8.80 3.64
N ASP A 70 -17.51 -9.50 4.29
CA ASP A 70 -16.19 -9.80 3.74
C ASP A 70 -16.29 -10.69 2.49
N GLU A 71 -17.17 -11.69 2.47
CA GLU A 71 -17.45 -12.53 1.32
C GLU A 71 -18.09 -11.74 0.16
N LEU A 72 -18.99 -10.83 0.47
CA LEU A 72 -19.70 -10.01 -0.51
C LEU A 72 -18.85 -8.90 -1.12
N LYS A 73 -17.90 -8.36 -0.36
CA LYS A 73 -17.07 -7.21 -0.80
C LYS A 73 -16.43 -7.41 -2.17
N PRO A 74 -15.71 -8.52 -2.49
CA PRO A 74 -15.12 -8.72 -3.80
C PRO A 74 -16.16 -8.78 -4.92
N ILE A 75 -17.29 -9.43 -4.68
CA ILE A 75 -18.36 -9.61 -5.68
C ILE A 75 -19.01 -8.27 -6.02
N LEU A 76 -19.41 -7.50 -4.99
CA LEU A 76 -20.09 -6.23 -5.18
C LEU A 76 -19.17 -5.15 -5.75
N SER A 77 -17.89 -5.17 -5.37
CA SER A 77 -16.90 -4.26 -5.93
C SER A 77 -16.61 -4.57 -7.39
N ASP A 78 -16.50 -5.84 -7.80
CA ASP A 78 -16.35 -6.22 -9.22
C ASP A 78 -17.55 -5.76 -10.05
N ALA A 79 -18.77 -5.92 -9.54
CA ALA A 79 -19.97 -5.43 -10.21
C ALA A 79 -19.95 -3.91 -10.41
N LEU A 80 -19.56 -3.15 -9.37
CA LEU A 80 -19.43 -1.69 -9.46
C LEU A 80 -18.32 -1.28 -10.44
N ASP A 81 -17.18 -2.00 -10.45
CA ASP A 81 -16.07 -1.72 -11.37
C ASP A 81 -16.50 -1.95 -12.82
N ARG A 82 -17.26 -3.01 -13.12
CA ARG A 82 -17.83 -3.23 -14.45
C ARG A 82 -18.83 -2.15 -14.86
N CYS A 83 -19.65 -1.68 -13.94
CA CYS A 83 -20.53 -0.53 -14.20
C CYS A 83 -19.70 0.74 -14.50
N ARG A 84 -18.63 1.00 -13.75
CA ARG A 84 -17.71 2.12 -14.00
C ARG A 84 -17.02 1.99 -15.36
N GLU A 85 -16.60 0.80 -15.73
CA GLU A 85 -15.97 0.51 -17.03
C GLU A 85 -16.94 0.80 -18.18
N SER A 86 -18.21 0.38 -18.07
CA SER A 86 -19.22 0.64 -19.12
C SER A 86 -19.46 2.13 -19.34
N LEU A 87 -19.50 2.92 -18.26
CA LEU A 87 -19.63 4.38 -18.33
C LEU A 87 -18.37 5.03 -18.93
N ALA A 88 -17.21 4.36 -18.82
CA ALA A 88 -15.95 4.83 -19.40
C ALA A 88 -15.92 4.77 -20.92
N ILE A 89 -16.62 3.82 -21.52
CA ILE A 89 -16.70 3.65 -22.97
C ILE A 89 -17.45 4.82 -23.61
N THR A 90 -18.39 5.45 -22.88
CA THR A 90 -19.25 6.51 -23.41
C THR A 90 -18.73 7.92 -23.15
N ALA A 91 -17.70 8.09 -22.31
CA ALA A 91 -17.20 9.39 -21.90
C ALA A 91 -15.98 9.80 -22.76
N ASP A 92 -16.21 10.48 -23.87
CA ASP A 92 -15.20 11.31 -24.52
C ASP A 92 -14.78 12.45 -23.55
N GLY A 93 -13.56 12.30 -22.98
CA GLY A 93 -12.80 13.42 -22.42
C GLY A 93 -13.34 14.16 -21.19
N GLY A 94 -14.44 13.78 -20.58
CA GLY A 94 -15.01 14.49 -19.43
C GLY A 94 -14.22 14.24 -18.14
N GLU A 95 -13.86 15.31 -17.42
CA GLU A 95 -13.25 15.28 -16.08
C GLU A 95 -14.09 14.38 -15.15
N ARG A 96 -13.53 13.25 -14.76
CA ARG A 96 -14.15 12.37 -13.77
C ARG A 96 -13.90 12.91 -12.38
N VAL A 97 -14.74 13.86 -11.98
CA VAL A 97 -14.72 14.43 -10.64
C VAL A 97 -15.01 13.33 -9.60
N GLY A 98 -14.07 13.13 -8.67
CA GLY A 98 -14.34 12.44 -7.42
C GLY A 98 -14.03 10.94 -7.36
N ARG A 99 -13.29 10.33 -8.32
CA ARG A 99 -12.89 8.93 -8.20
C ARG A 99 -11.78 8.75 -7.16
N THR A 100 -11.94 7.77 -6.30
CA THR A 100 -10.92 7.37 -5.33
C THR A 100 -10.21 6.11 -5.82
N ILE A 101 -8.87 6.10 -5.79
CA ILE A 101 -8.03 4.94 -6.11
C ILE A 101 -7.24 4.59 -4.87
N SER A 102 -7.38 3.36 -4.42
CA SER A 102 -6.64 2.80 -3.29
C SER A 102 -5.38 2.10 -3.77
N ILE A 103 -4.23 2.48 -3.22
CA ILE A 103 -2.93 1.91 -3.57
C ILE A 103 -2.38 1.16 -2.37
N GLY A 104 -2.16 -0.14 -2.52
CA GLY A 104 -1.48 -0.99 -1.55
C GLY A 104 0.03 -0.86 -1.69
N LEU A 105 0.73 -0.50 -0.61
CA LEU A 105 2.18 -0.40 -0.58
C LEU A 105 2.68 -0.51 0.86
N SER A 106 3.93 -0.91 1.03
CA SER A 106 4.61 -0.79 2.32
C SER A 106 5.08 0.65 2.53
N ASP A 107 5.28 1.03 3.78
CA ASP A 107 5.59 2.42 4.13
C ASP A 107 6.96 2.90 3.60
N ASP A 108 7.87 1.99 3.21
CA ASP A 108 9.10 2.36 2.50
C ASP A 108 8.83 3.02 1.13
N PHE A 109 7.86 2.48 0.37
CA PHE A 109 7.40 3.11 -0.87
C PHE A 109 6.60 4.38 -0.61
N GLU A 110 5.74 4.40 0.42
CA GLU A 110 4.98 5.60 0.78
C GLU A 110 5.91 6.76 1.14
N ILE A 111 6.94 6.51 1.97
CA ILE A 111 7.98 7.48 2.32
C ILE A 111 8.72 7.99 1.08
N ALA A 112 9.08 7.10 0.16
CA ALA A 112 9.97 7.45 -0.95
C ALA A 112 9.25 8.10 -2.14
N LEU A 113 8.00 7.74 -2.42
CA LEU A 113 7.30 8.19 -3.62
C LEU A 113 5.96 8.88 -3.36
N GLY A 114 5.40 8.80 -2.15
CA GLY A 114 4.04 9.27 -1.87
C GLY A 114 3.83 10.73 -2.27
N ARG A 115 4.75 11.62 -1.92
CA ARG A 115 4.66 13.04 -2.30
C ARG A 115 4.71 13.24 -3.82
N ALA A 116 5.67 12.62 -4.49
CA ALA A 116 5.82 12.73 -5.94
C ALA A 116 4.60 12.18 -6.68
N LEU A 117 4.01 11.09 -6.18
CA LEU A 117 2.80 10.51 -6.75
C LEU A 117 1.58 11.41 -6.56
N ILE A 118 1.41 12.01 -5.38
CA ILE A 118 0.34 12.99 -5.14
C ILE A 118 0.47 14.15 -6.13
N ASP A 119 1.67 14.71 -6.31
CA ASP A 119 1.93 15.82 -7.23
C ASP A 119 1.68 15.44 -8.69
N ALA A 120 2.09 14.24 -9.11
CA ALA A 120 1.84 13.74 -10.45
C ALA A 120 0.33 13.60 -10.73
N ILE A 121 -0.41 12.96 -9.81
CA ILE A 121 -1.86 12.74 -9.99
C ILE A 121 -2.62 14.07 -9.91
N THR A 122 -2.26 14.99 -9.04
CA THR A 122 -2.90 16.31 -8.96
C THR A 122 -2.75 17.09 -10.27
N ARG A 123 -1.60 16.95 -10.94
CA ARG A 123 -1.30 17.66 -12.18
C ARG A 123 -1.88 17.00 -13.42
N GLU A 124 -1.87 15.65 -13.49
CA GLU A 124 -2.14 14.90 -14.71
C GLU A 124 -3.53 14.23 -14.72
N ALA A 125 -4.15 14.11 -13.55
CA ALA A 125 -5.42 13.40 -13.37
C ALA A 125 -6.31 14.11 -12.35
N ALA A 126 -6.60 15.39 -12.60
CA ALA A 126 -7.48 16.20 -11.76
C ALA A 126 -8.78 15.44 -11.45
N GLY A 127 -9.19 15.44 -10.17
CA GLY A 127 -10.38 14.73 -9.69
C GLY A 127 -10.16 13.30 -9.22
N ILE A 128 -8.96 12.70 -9.36
CA ILE A 128 -8.60 11.44 -8.71
C ILE A 128 -8.10 11.74 -7.29
N ARG A 129 -8.66 11.02 -6.30
CA ARG A 129 -8.17 10.99 -4.92
C ARG A 129 -7.43 9.69 -4.67
N LEU A 130 -6.29 9.77 -3.99
CA LEU A 130 -5.49 8.59 -3.62
C LEU A 130 -5.73 8.22 -2.16
N ILE A 131 -5.81 6.91 -1.90
CA ILE A 131 -5.73 6.33 -0.56
C ILE A 131 -4.54 5.38 -0.55
N PHE A 132 -3.57 5.64 0.31
CA PHE A 132 -2.48 4.70 0.58
C PHE A 132 -2.94 3.71 1.65
N ARG A 133 -2.76 2.42 1.38
CA ARG A 133 -3.08 1.34 2.30
C ARG A 133 -1.86 0.48 2.56
N GLN A 134 -1.56 0.29 3.84
CA GLN A 134 -0.43 -0.54 4.23
C GLN A 134 -0.61 -1.97 3.72
N THR A 135 0.36 -2.43 2.92
CA THR A 135 0.48 -3.82 2.44
C THR A 135 1.95 -4.24 2.41
N HIS A 136 2.20 -5.48 2.06
CA HIS A 136 3.53 -6.01 1.77
C HIS A 136 3.40 -7.17 0.77
N SER A 137 4.51 -7.64 0.21
CA SER A 137 4.53 -8.66 -0.86
C SER A 137 3.70 -9.92 -0.54
N GLY A 138 3.65 -10.33 0.73
CA GLY A 138 2.89 -11.51 1.15
C GLY A 138 1.38 -11.36 1.14
N ILE A 139 0.83 -10.14 1.17
CA ILE A 139 -0.63 -9.89 1.22
C ILE A 139 -1.14 -9.00 0.09
N ALA A 140 -0.26 -8.40 -0.69
CA ALA A 140 -0.65 -7.45 -1.74
C ALA A 140 -1.53 -8.10 -2.83
N GLY A 141 -1.24 -9.35 -3.21
CA GLY A 141 -2.07 -10.11 -4.15
C GLY A 141 -3.47 -10.36 -3.63
N ASP A 142 -3.61 -10.81 -2.40
CA ASP A 142 -4.91 -11.02 -1.75
C ASP A 142 -5.68 -9.71 -1.56
N ALA A 143 -4.98 -8.62 -1.22
CA ALA A 143 -5.60 -7.30 -1.09
C ALA A 143 -6.20 -6.82 -2.42
N LEU A 144 -5.54 -7.09 -3.56
CA LEU A 144 -6.08 -6.82 -4.89
C LEU A 144 -7.30 -7.69 -5.20
N LEU A 145 -7.20 -9.01 -5.00
CA LEU A 145 -8.28 -9.96 -5.30
C LEU A 145 -9.53 -9.72 -4.45
N ARG A 146 -9.35 -9.31 -3.19
CA ARG A 146 -10.45 -8.97 -2.26
C ARG A 146 -10.95 -7.53 -2.42
N HIS A 147 -10.52 -6.80 -3.44
CA HIS A 147 -10.88 -5.39 -3.67
C HIS A 147 -10.58 -4.46 -2.48
N GLY A 148 -9.61 -4.83 -1.65
CA GLY A 148 -9.10 -3.96 -0.60
C GLY A 148 -8.26 -2.81 -1.13
N VAL A 149 -7.63 -3.02 -2.31
CA VAL A 149 -6.89 -2.01 -3.06
C VAL A 149 -7.13 -2.17 -4.56
N ASP A 150 -6.90 -1.10 -5.33
CA ASP A 150 -7.06 -1.07 -6.80
C ASP A 150 -5.75 -1.36 -7.52
N LEU A 151 -4.65 -0.85 -6.97
CA LEU A 151 -3.29 -1.05 -7.42
C LEU A 151 -2.43 -1.46 -6.22
N ALA A 152 -1.34 -2.17 -6.44
CA ALA A 152 -0.36 -2.43 -5.39
C ALA A 152 1.07 -2.32 -5.92
N ILE A 153 2.00 -1.89 -5.04
CA ILE A 153 3.44 -1.86 -5.29
C ILE A 153 4.08 -2.84 -4.31
N ALA A 154 4.85 -3.79 -4.83
CA ALA A 154 5.53 -4.77 -3.99
C ALA A 154 6.79 -5.34 -4.66
N SER A 155 7.58 -6.05 -3.87
CA SER A 155 8.75 -6.80 -4.34
C SER A 155 8.33 -8.21 -4.77
N GLY A 156 7.49 -8.30 -5.83
CA GLY A 156 6.86 -9.54 -6.27
C GLY A 156 5.53 -9.85 -5.55
N GLY A 157 5.01 -11.07 -5.73
CA GLY A 157 3.80 -11.54 -5.05
C GLY A 157 2.51 -11.47 -5.89
N PHE A 158 2.58 -11.10 -7.17
CA PHE A 158 1.41 -11.00 -8.07
C PHE A 158 1.29 -12.17 -9.04
N SER A 159 1.43 -13.41 -8.55
CA SER A 159 1.38 -14.62 -9.38
C SER A 159 -0.01 -15.27 -9.48
N ALA A 160 -1.00 -14.79 -8.71
CA ALA A 160 -2.32 -15.38 -8.68
C ALA A 160 -3.12 -15.13 -9.95
N ASN A 161 -3.97 -16.07 -10.33
CA ASN A 161 -4.91 -15.91 -11.43
C ASN A 161 -5.83 -14.69 -11.18
N GLY A 162 -6.12 -13.94 -12.25
CA GLY A 162 -6.92 -12.72 -12.14
C GLY A 162 -6.12 -11.45 -11.83
N LEU A 163 -4.81 -11.58 -11.59
CA LEU A 163 -3.90 -10.45 -11.45
C LEU A 163 -3.04 -10.25 -12.69
N SER A 164 -2.80 -8.98 -13.01
CA SER A 164 -1.81 -8.52 -13.98
C SER A 164 -0.71 -7.77 -13.23
N ARG A 165 0.51 -7.80 -13.76
CA ARG A 165 1.67 -7.14 -13.17
C ARG A 165 2.59 -6.54 -14.21
N ARG A 166 3.39 -5.56 -13.78
CA ARG A 166 4.46 -4.95 -14.58
C ARG A 166 5.66 -4.69 -13.67
N ALA A 167 6.81 -5.26 -14.00
CA ALA A 167 8.07 -4.90 -13.37
C ALA A 167 8.46 -3.49 -13.83
N VAL A 168 8.80 -2.61 -12.87
CA VAL A 168 9.09 -1.19 -13.14
C VAL A 168 10.50 -0.80 -12.73
N ALA A 169 11.12 -1.57 -11.82
CA ALA A 169 12.49 -1.33 -11.37
C ALA A 169 13.12 -2.57 -10.71
N THR A 170 14.38 -2.46 -10.35
CA THR A 170 15.10 -3.42 -9.52
C THR A 170 15.67 -2.71 -8.30
N GLY A 171 15.17 -3.05 -7.12
CA GLY A 171 15.58 -2.49 -5.84
C GLY A 171 16.84 -3.14 -5.27
N GLY A 172 17.43 -2.48 -4.29
CA GLY A 172 18.55 -2.95 -3.50
C GLY A 172 18.49 -2.37 -2.08
N TYR A 173 19.54 -2.54 -1.30
CA TYR A 173 19.58 -2.17 0.12
C TYR A 173 20.65 -1.12 0.40
N ALA A 174 20.44 -0.35 1.46
CA ALA A 174 21.41 0.59 2.02
C ALA A 174 21.34 0.56 3.54
N CYS A 175 22.42 0.99 4.18
CA CYS A 175 22.49 1.17 5.62
C CYS A 175 22.09 2.58 6.00
N LEU A 176 21.22 2.72 6.99
CA LEU A 176 20.82 3.99 7.59
C LEU A 176 21.45 4.09 8.99
N ILE A 177 22.13 5.21 9.27
CA ILE A 177 22.81 5.47 10.55
C ILE A 177 22.58 6.91 11.00
N ASP A 178 22.70 7.16 12.29
CA ASP A 178 22.87 8.51 12.82
C ASP A 178 24.37 8.89 12.81
N PRO A 179 24.77 9.96 12.12
CA PRO A 179 26.14 10.45 12.14
C PRO A 179 26.48 11.24 13.42
N ALA A 180 25.50 11.58 14.27
CA ALA A 180 25.68 12.38 15.48
C ALA A 180 26.63 11.69 16.47
N GLY A 181 27.42 12.52 17.19
CA GLY A 181 28.40 12.05 18.18
C GLY A 181 29.76 11.60 17.62
N ARG A 182 30.00 11.70 16.30
CA ARG A 182 31.31 11.44 15.68
C ARG A 182 31.92 12.71 15.13
N ALA A 183 33.19 12.94 15.43
CA ALA A 183 33.95 14.11 14.92
C ALA A 183 33.97 14.21 13.38
N ARG A 184 33.78 13.07 12.70
CA ARG A 184 33.63 13.00 11.26
C ARG A 184 32.64 11.90 10.89
N ALA A 185 31.53 12.29 10.28
CA ALA A 185 30.55 11.31 9.80
C ALA A 185 31.18 10.39 8.75
N PRO A 186 31.06 9.05 8.85
CA PRO A 186 31.63 8.13 7.90
C PRO A 186 30.98 8.34 6.51
N ARG A 187 31.78 8.28 5.45
CA ARG A 187 31.30 8.27 4.07
C ARG A 187 31.01 6.85 3.57
N THR A 188 31.64 5.86 4.18
CA THR A 188 31.49 4.43 3.89
C THR A 188 31.40 3.70 5.23
N LEU A 189 30.77 2.55 5.23
CA LEU A 189 30.67 1.67 6.40
C LEU A 189 31.48 0.41 6.09
N ALA A 190 32.59 0.21 6.85
CA ALA A 190 33.40 -1.00 6.70
C ALA A 190 32.69 -2.21 7.33
N LEU A 191 32.92 -3.41 6.81
CA LEU A 191 32.30 -4.64 7.33
C LEU A 191 32.58 -4.84 8.83
N ALA A 192 33.80 -4.64 9.29
CA ALA A 192 34.17 -4.76 10.70
C ALA A 192 33.36 -3.79 11.59
N GLU A 193 33.19 -2.54 11.16
CA GLU A 193 32.38 -1.56 11.87
C GLU A 193 30.90 -1.96 11.85
N PHE A 194 30.39 -2.43 10.73
CA PHE A 194 28.99 -2.88 10.57
C PHE A 194 28.68 -4.02 11.56
N LEU A 195 29.58 -5.00 11.71
CA LEU A 195 29.42 -6.15 12.58
C LEU A 195 29.46 -5.77 14.09
N GLN A 196 30.17 -4.69 14.44
CA GLN A 196 30.27 -4.22 15.83
C GLN A 196 29.08 -3.37 16.27
N ARG A 197 28.26 -2.88 15.33
CA ARG A 197 27.09 -2.05 15.64
C ARG A 197 25.93 -2.91 16.12
N ASP A 198 25.06 -2.29 16.90
CA ASP A 198 23.71 -2.80 17.12
C ASP A 198 22.87 -2.62 15.87
N HIS A 199 22.03 -3.60 15.56
CA HIS A 199 21.18 -3.58 14.39
C HIS A 199 19.72 -3.43 14.76
N LEU A 200 19.01 -2.54 14.02
CA LEU A 200 17.57 -2.45 14.00
C LEU A 200 17.08 -3.16 12.75
N LEU A 201 16.14 -4.07 12.92
CA LEU A 201 15.52 -4.81 11.81
C LEU A 201 14.12 -4.26 11.52
N VAL A 202 13.77 -4.06 10.26
CA VAL A 202 12.37 -3.89 9.86
C VAL A 202 11.87 -5.21 9.31
N SER A 203 10.88 -5.79 9.99
CA SER A 203 10.33 -7.11 9.67
C SER A 203 8.88 -7.22 10.16
N SER A 204 8.04 -7.95 9.45
CA SER A 204 6.67 -8.26 9.85
C SER A 204 6.55 -9.26 11.02
N GLY A 205 7.66 -9.89 11.41
CA GLY A 205 7.68 -10.80 12.57
C GLY A 205 8.97 -11.58 12.70
N GLY A 206 9.84 -11.17 13.59
CA GLY A 206 11.07 -11.88 13.90
C GLY A 206 12.29 -10.98 13.95
N VAL A 207 13.44 -11.58 14.26
CA VAL A 207 14.75 -10.91 14.43
C VAL A 207 15.79 -11.41 13.43
N ILE A 208 15.39 -12.22 12.46
CA ILE A 208 16.24 -12.75 11.38
C ILE A 208 15.72 -12.23 10.05
N GLY A 209 16.62 -11.80 9.17
CA GLY A 209 16.30 -11.28 7.84
C GLY A 209 17.41 -11.52 6.84
N ILE A 210 17.26 -10.98 5.64
CA ILE A 210 18.16 -11.18 4.49
C ILE A 210 19.65 -10.87 4.80
N VAL A 211 19.91 -9.93 5.70
CA VAL A 211 21.28 -9.58 6.12
C VAL A 211 21.88 -10.72 6.95
N ASP A 212 21.09 -11.40 7.76
CA ASP A 212 21.55 -12.52 8.58
C ASP A 212 21.93 -13.71 7.71
N GLU A 213 21.15 -13.98 6.66
CA GLU A 213 21.43 -15.00 5.66
C GLU A 213 22.76 -14.71 4.92
N ALA A 214 22.93 -13.48 4.46
CA ALA A 214 24.15 -13.06 3.76
C ALA A 214 25.39 -13.09 4.67
N LEU A 215 25.26 -12.67 5.94
CA LEU A 215 26.35 -12.73 6.90
C LEU A 215 26.71 -14.18 7.28
N ALA A 216 25.73 -15.05 7.44
CA ALA A 216 25.96 -16.48 7.71
C ALA A 216 26.76 -17.16 6.61
N ALA A 217 26.51 -16.82 5.33
CA ALA A 217 27.29 -17.30 4.20
C ALA A 217 28.78 -16.87 4.24
N LEU A 218 29.06 -15.74 4.93
CA LEU A 218 30.42 -15.23 5.16
C LEU A 218 31.02 -15.67 6.51
N GLY A 219 30.34 -16.52 7.28
CA GLY A 219 30.76 -16.94 8.61
C GLY A 219 30.63 -15.89 9.70
N HIS A 220 29.81 -14.85 9.48
CA HIS A 220 29.60 -13.75 10.41
C HIS A 220 28.18 -13.75 10.99
N LYS A 221 28.01 -13.02 12.10
CA LYS A 221 26.72 -12.76 12.75
C LYS A 221 26.67 -11.28 13.15
N ARG A 222 25.47 -10.76 13.27
CA ARG A 222 25.21 -9.42 13.82
C ARG A 222 24.34 -9.51 15.08
N ARG A 223 24.29 -8.45 15.86
CA ARG A 223 23.42 -8.32 17.03
C ARG A 223 22.20 -7.48 16.67
N VAL A 224 21.04 -8.12 16.47
CA VAL A 224 19.77 -7.41 16.33
C VAL A 224 19.23 -7.10 17.73
N VAL A 225 19.13 -5.82 18.08
CA VAL A 225 18.69 -5.37 19.41
C VAL A 225 17.20 -5.07 19.44
N ALA A 226 16.59 -4.76 18.29
CA ALA A 226 15.15 -4.55 18.16
C ALA A 226 14.68 -4.81 16.73
N SER A 227 13.41 -5.18 16.62
CA SER A 227 12.69 -5.30 15.35
C SER A 227 11.47 -4.37 15.40
N THR A 228 11.15 -3.74 14.28
CA THR A 228 9.95 -2.91 14.07
C THR A 228 9.25 -3.32 12.79
N THR A 229 7.96 -3.04 12.68
CA THR A 229 7.17 -3.31 11.46
C THR A 229 7.13 -2.12 10.49
N HIS A 230 7.66 -0.95 10.89
CA HIS A 230 7.54 0.29 10.12
C HIS A 230 8.89 0.96 9.88
N PHE A 231 9.18 1.29 8.63
CA PHE A 231 10.35 2.10 8.25
C PHE A 231 10.25 3.53 8.79
N ALA A 232 9.04 4.07 8.89
CA ALA A 232 8.78 5.40 9.43
C ALA A 232 9.22 5.59 10.91
N ALA A 233 9.41 4.50 11.67
CA ALA A 233 9.91 4.55 13.04
C ALA A 233 11.43 4.75 13.13
N LEU A 234 12.18 4.42 12.07
CA LEU A 234 13.65 4.41 12.10
C LEU A 234 14.29 5.76 12.46
N PRO A 235 13.81 6.93 12.01
CA PRO A 235 14.37 8.21 12.44
C PRO A 235 14.42 8.38 13.97
N TYR A 236 13.37 7.93 14.64
CA TYR A 236 13.26 8.04 16.11
C TYR A 236 14.09 6.98 16.84
N LEU A 237 14.21 5.77 16.27
CA LEU A 237 14.95 4.67 16.88
C LEU A 237 16.46 4.78 16.66
N LEU A 238 16.90 5.43 15.58
CA LEU A 238 18.32 5.63 15.26
C LEU A 238 18.89 6.91 15.83
N ALA A 239 18.07 7.94 16.06
CA ALA A 239 18.54 9.23 16.55
C ALA A 239 19.32 9.10 17.85
N GLY A 240 20.54 9.66 17.90
CA GLY A 240 21.43 9.62 19.06
C GLY A 240 22.02 8.24 19.36
N SER A 241 21.81 7.23 18.51
CA SER A 241 22.32 5.87 18.73
C SER A 241 23.51 5.55 17.82
N ALA A 242 24.29 4.53 18.21
CA ALA A 242 25.32 3.94 17.35
C ALA A 242 24.79 2.80 16.46
N ALA A 243 23.49 2.54 16.48
CA ALA A 243 22.89 1.44 15.73
C ALA A 243 22.89 1.69 14.21
N VAL A 244 22.61 0.64 13.46
CA VAL A 244 22.45 0.64 12.01
C VAL A 244 21.16 -0.10 11.63
N ALA A 245 20.43 0.41 10.64
CA ALA A 245 19.35 -0.31 9.98
C ALA A 245 19.72 -0.55 8.52
N THR A 246 19.61 -1.80 8.05
CA THR A 246 19.75 -2.13 6.61
C THR A 246 18.36 -2.27 6.03
N ILE A 247 18.00 -1.39 5.09
CA ILE A 247 16.65 -1.25 4.55
C ILE A 247 16.69 -1.04 3.03
N PRO A 248 15.53 -1.09 2.32
CA PRO A 248 15.46 -0.71 0.92
C PRO A 248 16.13 0.64 0.64
N ALA A 249 16.98 0.67 -0.38
CA ALA A 249 17.82 1.83 -0.67
C ALA A 249 17.01 3.11 -1.00
N HIS A 250 15.84 2.97 -1.61
CA HIS A 250 14.94 4.10 -1.88
C HIS A 250 14.41 4.73 -0.58
N ALA A 251 14.01 3.91 0.41
CA ALA A 251 13.58 4.38 1.71
C ALA A 251 14.73 5.02 2.50
N ALA A 252 15.92 4.39 2.49
CA ALA A 252 17.09 4.93 3.17
C ALA A 252 17.45 6.33 2.63
N ARG A 253 17.43 6.51 1.30
CA ARG A 253 17.66 7.81 0.66
C ARG A 253 16.59 8.84 1.04
N ALA A 254 15.31 8.48 0.97
CA ALA A 254 14.22 9.39 1.28
C ALA A 254 14.24 9.82 2.77
N ILE A 255 14.49 8.90 3.69
CA ILE A 255 14.63 9.20 5.12
C ILE A 255 15.85 10.10 5.36
N ALA A 256 17.00 9.81 4.74
CA ALA A 256 18.21 10.64 4.90
C ALA A 256 18.05 12.06 4.33
N GLN A 257 17.21 12.26 3.30
CA GLN A 257 16.91 13.60 2.75
C GLN A 257 16.05 14.45 3.69
N SER A 258 15.20 13.82 4.51
CA SER A 258 14.24 14.51 5.39
C SER A 258 14.65 14.53 6.87
N THR A 259 15.78 13.91 7.22
CA THR A 259 16.26 13.79 8.60
C THR A 259 17.77 14.06 8.70
N SER A 260 18.33 14.01 9.93
CA SER A 260 19.78 14.07 10.17
C SER A 260 20.51 12.76 9.88
N LEU A 261 19.76 11.68 9.56
CA LEU A 261 20.34 10.36 9.31
C LEU A 261 21.10 10.34 7.98
N ARG A 262 21.96 9.36 7.80
CA ARG A 262 22.76 9.16 6.59
C ARG A 262 22.54 7.78 6.01
N ALA A 263 22.27 7.74 4.73
CA ALA A 263 22.26 6.51 3.95
C ALA A 263 23.67 6.22 3.42
N LEU A 264 24.15 5.00 3.65
CA LEU A 264 25.44 4.49 3.21
C LEU A 264 25.27 3.19 2.44
N ALA A 265 26.23 2.86 1.57
CA ALA A 265 26.26 1.56 0.93
C ALA A 265 26.35 0.44 1.99
N CYS A 266 25.63 -0.66 1.79
CA CYS A 266 25.72 -1.82 2.64
C CYS A 266 27.09 -2.51 2.37
N PRO A 267 27.89 -2.83 3.42
CA PRO A 267 29.19 -3.48 3.22
C PRO A 267 29.08 -4.99 2.92
N VAL A 268 27.84 -5.53 2.90
CA VAL A 268 27.54 -6.91 2.55
C VAL A 268 26.73 -6.89 1.25
N GLU A 269 27.11 -7.74 0.30
CA GLU A 269 26.34 -7.93 -0.91
C GLU A 269 25.01 -8.61 -0.58
N LEU A 270 23.92 -7.96 -0.98
CA LEU A 270 22.56 -8.45 -0.76
C LEU A 270 21.87 -8.66 -2.12
N PRO A 271 21.02 -9.69 -2.25
CA PRO A 271 20.29 -9.93 -3.49
C PRO A 271 19.39 -8.73 -3.83
N ARG A 272 19.34 -8.38 -5.11
CA ARG A 272 18.42 -7.38 -5.62
C ARG A 272 17.04 -8.01 -5.77
N TYR A 273 16.00 -7.15 -5.72
CA TYR A 273 14.61 -7.59 -5.82
C TYR A 273 13.87 -6.80 -6.90
N PRO A 274 12.90 -7.42 -7.62
CA PRO A 274 12.06 -6.70 -8.55
C PRO A 274 11.12 -5.76 -7.78
N VAL A 275 10.83 -4.60 -8.36
CA VAL A 275 9.72 -3.73 -7.95
C VAL A 275 8.64 -3.86 -9.00
N GLU A 276 7.48 -4.33 -8.59
CA GLU A 276 6.36 -4.61 -9.48
C GLU A 276 5.14 -3.77 -9.07
N ILE A 277 4.35 -3.39 -10.07
CA ILE A 277 3.00 -2.87 -9.89
C ILE A 277 2.05 -3.99 -10.25
N GLY A 278 1.10 -4.29 -9.37
CA GLY A 278 0.03 -5.27 -9.57
C GLY A 278 -1.34 -4.60 -9.65
N TRP A 279 -2.26 -5.20 -10.41
CA TRP A 279 -3.68 -4.80 -10.52
C TRP A 279 -4.55 -6.00 -10.92
N ARG A 280 -5.87 -5.88 -10.72
CA ARG A 280 -6.80 -6.89 -11.23
C ARG A 280 -6.85 -6.84 -12.77
N THR A 281 -6.80 -8.00 -13.41
CA THR A 281 -6.86 -8.09 -14.88
C THR A 281 -8.16 -7.48 -15.43
N SER A 282 -9.26 -7.57 -14.67
CA SER A 282 -10.55 -6.96 -15.02
C SER A 282 -10.49 -5.43 -15.15
N THR A 283 -9.59 -4.76 -14.40
CA THR A 283 -9.47 -3.29 -14.40
C THR A 283 -8.36 -2.76 -15.32
N GLN A 284 -7.71 -3.63 -16.11
CA GLN A 284 -6.53 -3.27 -16.91
C GLN A 284 -6.77 -2.16 -17.94
N ARG A 285 -8.03 -2.00 -18.41
CA ARG A 285 -8.46 -0.99 -19.40
C ARG A 285 -9.11 0.24 -18.77
N ASP A 286 -9.30 0.25 -17.45
CA ASP A 286 -9.87 1.38 -16.75
C ASP A 286 -8.95 2.60 -16.84
N PRO A 287 -9.40 3.73 -17.45
CA PRO A 287 -8.52 4.88 -17.68
C PRO A 287 -7.94 5.49 -16.42
N ALA A 288 -8.64 5.44 -15.27
CA ALA A 288 -8.11 5.97 -14.01
C ALA A 288 -7.01 5.04 -13.45
N ILE A 289 -7.22 3.72 -13.51
CA ILE A 289 -6.20 2.73 -13.13
C ILE A 289 -4.97 2.85 -14.02
N VAL A 290 -5.15 3.00 -15.33
CA VAL A 290 -4.03 3.18 -16.28
C VAL A 290 -3.23 4.43 -15.94
N ARG A 291 -3.87 5.58 -15.72
CA ARG A 291 -3.20 6.85 -15.39
C ARG A 291 -2.41 6.74 -14.09
N VAL A 292 -3.03 6.22 -13.03
CA VAL A 292 -2.35 6.07 -11.73
C VAL A 292 -1.21 5.07 -11.82
N ARG A 293 -1.39 3.96 -12.51
CA ARG A 293 -0.34 2.96 -12.77
C ARG A 293 0.88 3.55 -13.49
N ASP A 294 0.64 4.35 -14.52
CA ASP A 294 1.72 4.96 -15.30
C ASP A 294 2.43 6.07 -14.49
N ALA A 295 1.71 6.84 -13.68
CA ALA A 295 2.29 7.76 -12.72
C ALA A 295 3.16 7.05 -11.67
N ILE A 296 2.68 5.93 -11.11
CA ILE A 296 3.47 5.09 -10.20
C ILE A 296 4.76 4.62 -10.88
N ALA A 297 4.67 4.11 -12.13
CA ALA A 297 5.83 3.62 -12.85
C ALA A 297 6.89 4.73 -13.05
N GLY A 298 6.47 5.95 -13.39
CA GLY A 298 7.35 7.12 -13.50
C GLY A 298 8.01 7.48 -12.17
N CYS A 299 7.24 7.54 -11.08
CA CYS A 299 7.77 7.85 -9.76
C CYS A 299 8.76 6.78 -9.27
N VAL A 300 8.44 5.48 -9.44
CA VAL A 300 9.33 4.38 -9.04
C VAL A 300 10.64 4.42 -9.84
N ALA A 301 10.58 4.66 -11.15
CA ALA A 301 11.78 4.78 -11.97
C ALA A 301 12.70 5.91 -11.46
N ALA A 302 12.13 7.02 -11.02
CA ALA A 302 12.90 8.16 -10.51
C ALA A 302 13.60 7.88 -9.16
N ILE A 303 12.99 7.12 -8.25
CA ILE A 303 13.55 6.86 -6.91
C ILE A 303 14.51 5.66 -6.86
N VAL A 304 14.41 4.74 -7.82
CA VAL A 304 15.22 3.51 -7.87
C VAL A 304 16.41 3.67 -8.84
N ALA A 305 16.45 4.75 -9.60
CA ALA A 305 17.63 5.10 -10.42
C ALA A 305 18.90 5.10 -9.55
N PRO A 306 20.05 4.60 -10.08
CA PRO A 306 21.30 4.40 -9.35
C PRO A 306 21.89 5.69 -8.78
#